data_bce31624a6f8048741dda6103a5454b3
#
_entry.id   bce31624a6f8048741dda6103a5454b3
#
_cell.length_a   1.000
_cell.length_b   1.000
_cell.length_c   1.000
_cell.angle_alpha   90.00
_cell.angle_beta   90.00
_cell.angle_gamma   90.00
#
_symmetry.space_group_name_H-M   'P 1'
#
loop_
_entity.id
_entity.type
_entity.pdbx_description
1 polymer ?
#
loop_
_entity_poly.entity_id
_entity_poly.type
_entity_poly.pdbx_seq_one_letter_code
_entity_poly.pdbx_strand_id
1 'polypeptide(L)'
;MKVEILFQEVCNLYGDLQNVYYLRRCCPELEIVETDLHSKPRFLTEDVALVYMGSTTEQGLALAADALRPYTAEMAAKLDVGQLMLLTGNAPDVFSDAMDSDSADTIKGLGILPGRVKYTMMKRHNSFYLGTFEGMDIVGFKSLFGFHYDAPESGGWFDTVRGVGRMPETKVEGFRRGGLMATALIGPLLILNPPLCKWLLRQMGAPSDALAFEDAAFASYEKRVAEFKESGRSWQYS
;
A
#
# COMPACT_ATOMS: atom_id res chain seq x y z
N MET A 1 -10.38 -7.09 -18.03
CA MET A 1 -9.28 -7.04 -17.03
C MET A 1 -9.89 -7.04 -15.65
N LYS A 2 -9.37 -7.86 -14.71
CA LYS A 2 -9.92 -7.97 -13.34
C LYS A 2 -9.00 -7.31 -12.33
N VAL A 3 -9.57 -6.66 -11.31
CA VAL A 3 -8.89 -6.24 -10.08
C VAL A 3 -9.59 -6.90 -8.91
N GLU A 4 -8.84 -7.60 -8.08
CA GLU A 4 -9.36 -8.25 -6.88
C GLU A 4 -9.11 -7.40 -5.64
N ILE A 5 -10.15 -7.16 -4.85
CA ILE A 5 -10.08 -6.54 -3.54
C ILE A 5 -10.13 -7.65 -2.49
N LEU A 6 -9.10 -7.72 -1.63
CA LEU A 6 -9.08 -8.63 -0.50
C LEU A 6 -9.72 -7.97 0.72
N PHE A 7 -10.70 -8.65 1.30
CA PHE A 7 -11.26 -8.39 2.62
C PHE A 7 -11.83 -6.97 2.81
N GLN A 8 -12.54 -6.45 1.79
CA GLN A 8 -13.09 -5.09 1.86
C GLN A 8 -13.99 -4.85 3.09
N GLU A 9 -14.58 -5.91 3.65
CA GLU A 9 -15.42 -5.83 4.83
C GLU A 9 -14.66 -5.42 6.10
N VAL A 10 -13.33 -5.62 6.13
CA VAL A 10 -12.45 -5.22 7.23
C VAL A 10 -11.29 -4.34 6.80
N CYS A 11 -10.87 -4.37 5.53
CA CYS A 11 -9.72 -3.66 4.99
C CYS A 11 -10.17 -2.44 4.16
N ASN A 12 -10.79 -1.46 4.80
CA ASN A 12 -11.40 -0.29 4.15
C ASN A 12 -11.30 0.98 5.02
N LEU A 13 -10.26 1.15 5.80
CA LEU A 13 -10.07 2.40 6.55
C LEU A 13 -9.54 3.52 5.64
N TYR A 14 -9.76 4.77 6.07
CA TYR A 14 -9.27 5.99 5.41
C TYR A 14 -9.75 6.19 3.96
N GLY A 15 -10.76 5.44 3.52
CA GLY A 15 -11.26 5.51 2.14
C GLY A 15 -10.30 4.87 1.12
N ASP A 16 -9.44 3.97 1.54
CA ASP A 16 -8.40 3.34 0.71
C ASP A 16 -8.95 2.59 -0.51
N LEU A 17 -10.17 2.05 -0.47
CA LEU A 17 -10.82 1.44 -1.64
C LEU A 17 -10.99 2.41 -2.82
N GLN A 18 -10.91 3.72 -2.58
CA GLN A 18 -10.93 4.71 -3.66
C GLN A 18 -9.74 4.55 -4.62
N ASN A 19 -8.65 3.89 -4.23
CA ASN A 19 -7.60 3.49 -5.16
C ASN A 19 -8.16 2.62 -6.30
N VAL A 20 -8.91 1.57 -5.96
CA VAL A 20 -9.49 0.64 -6.96
C VAL A 20 -10.66 1.27 -7.72
N TYR A 21 -11.53 2.01 -7.04
CA TYR A 21 -12.65 2.69 -7.69
C TYR A 21 -12.18 3.78 -8.66
N TYR A 22 -11.05 4.44 -8.38
CA TYR A 22 -10.44 5.38 -9.30
C TYR A 22 -9.84 4.68 -10.52
N LEU A 23 -9.14 3.54 -10.34
CA LEU A 23 -8.69 2.72 -11.47
C LEU A 23 -9.83 2.32 -12.40
N ARG A 24 -10.98 1.88 -11.84
CA ARG A 24 -12.17 1.57 -12.64
C ARG A 24 -12.74 2.79 -13.36
N ARG A 25 -12.61 3.98 -12.79
CA ARG A 25 -13.03 5.21 -13.45
C ARG A 25 -12.10 5.60 -14.61
N CYS A 26 -10.81 5.29 -14.49
CA CYS A 26 -9.82 5.47 -15.57
C CYS A 26 -9.94 4.39 -16.66
N CYS A 27 -10.37 3.18 -16.29
CA CYS A 27 -10.50 2.02 -17.16
C CYS A 27 -11.90 1.40 -16.94
N PRO A 28 -12.95 1.88 -17.64
CA PRO A 28 -14.34 1.48 -17.39
C PRO A 28 -14.62 -0.02 -17.60
N GLU A 29 -13.85 -0.70 -18.45
CA GLU A 29 -13.91 -2.14 -18.70
C GLU A 29 -13.25 -2.99 -17.57
N LEU A 30 -12.71 -2.35 -16.54
CA LEU A 30 -12.12 -3.03 -15.39
C LEU A 30 -13.23 -3.63 -14.52
N GLU A 31 -13.20 -4.95 -14.37
CA GLU A 31 -14.06 -5.70 -13.47
C GLU A 31 -13.44 -5.72 -12.07
N ILE A 32 -14.20 -5.30 -11.07
CA ILE A 32 -13.83 -5.45 -9.65
C ILE A 32 -14.44 -6.74 -9.15
N VAL A 33 -13.60 -7.62 -8.60
CA VAL A 33 -14.01 -8.83 -7.88
C VAL A 33 -13.57 -8.73 -6.43
N GLU A 34 -14.32 -9.33 -5.55
CA GLU A 34 -14.09 -9.24 -4.10
C GLU A 34 -13.87 -10.63 -3.53
N THR A 35 -12.95 -10.72 -2.57
CA THR A 35 -12.70 -11.94 -1.80
C THR A 35 -12.86 -11.60 -0.32
N ASP A 36 -13.78 -12.29 0.35
CA ASP A 36 -14.04 -12.17 1.78
C ASP A 36 -13.06 -13.02 2.62
N LEU A 37 -13.08 -12.85 3.96
CA LEU A 37 -12.18 -13.55 4.90
C LEU A 37 -12.31 -15.08 4.89
N HIS A 38 -13.40 -15.62 4.34
CA HIS A 38 -13.68 -17.07 4.33
C HIS A 38 -13.43 -17.73 2.97
N SER A 39 -13.11 -16.94 1.96
CA SER A 39 -12.92 -17.39 0.58
C SER A 39 -11.44 -17.49 0.20
N LYS A 40 -11.10 -18.45 -0.66
CA LYS A 40 -9.77 -18.51 -1.27
C LYS A 40 -9.57 -17.30 -2.19
N PRO A 41 -8.43 -16.58 -2.11
CA PRO A 41 -8.13 -15.49 -3.04
C PRO A 41 -8.19 -15.94 -4.50
N ARG A 42 -8.92 -15.18 -5.34
CA ARG A 42 -9.20 -15.55 -6.74
C ARG A 42 -7.95 -15.50 -7.60
N PHE A 43 -7.02 -14.55 -7.35
CA PHE A 43 -5.78 -14.43 -8.12
C PHE A 43 -4.90 -15.69 -8.07
N LEU A 44 -5.13 -16.58 -7.13
CA LEU A 44 -4.43 -17.86 -7.06
C LEU A 44 -4.88 -18.84 -8.17
N THR A 45 -6.11 -18.70 -8.64
CA THR A 45 -6.73 -19.62 -9.62
C THR A 45 -7.27 -18.93 -10.87
N GLU A 46 -7.43 -17.62 -10.86
CA GLU A 46 -7.96 -16.82 -11.96
C GLU A 46 -6.90 -15.83 -12.46
N ASP A 47 -7.09 -15.32 -13.68
CA ASP A 47 -6.30 -14.21 -14.22
C ASP A 47 -6.79 -12.89 -13.63
N VAL A 48 -5.97 -12.29 -12.76
CA VAL A 48 -6.22 -11.04 -12.08
C VAL A 48 -5.07 -10.08 -12.36
N ALA A 49 -5.36 -8.92 -12.93
CA ALA A 49 -4.34 -7.94 -13.31
C ALA A 49 -3.73 -7.23 -12.10
N LEU A 50 -4.50 -7.05 -11.02
CA LEU A 50 -4.03 -6.43 -9.78
C LEU A 50 -4.83 -6.99 -8.60
N VAL A 51 -4.13 -7.32 -7.52
CA VAL A 51 -4.70 -7.59 -6.20
C VAL A 51 -4.52 -6.36 -5.34
N TYR A 52 -5.55 -5.97 -4.60
CA TYR A 52 -5.51 -4.81 -3.71
C TYR A 52 -5.95 -5.19 -2.30
N MET A 53 -5.21 -4.69 -1.30
CA MET A 53 -5.61 -4.71 0.10
C MET A 53 -5.31 -3.36 0.75
N GLY A 54 -6.30 -2.77 1.38
CA GLY A 54 -6.21 -1.47 2.06
C GLY A 54 -6.01 -1.59 3.56
N SER A 55 -6.01 -0.43 4.23
CA SER A 55 -5.84 -0.30 5.67
C SER A 55 -6.96 -0.98 6.46
N THR A 56 -6.61 -1.53 7.62
CA THR A 56 -7.53 -2.19 8.53
C THR A 56 -7.25 -1.82 10.00
N THR A 57 -8.09 -2.29 10.92
CA THR A 57 -7.84 -2.23 12.36
C THR A 57 -6.82 -3.30 12.78
N GLU A 58 -6.29 -3.20 13.99
CA GLU A 58 -5.36 -4.21 14.55
C GLU A 58 -6.03 -5.59 14.65
N GLN A 59 -7.32 -5.65 14.96
CA GLN A 59 -8.09 -6.91 14.90
C GLN A 59 -8.24 -7.43 13.47
N GLY A 60 -8.46 -6.52 12.51
CA GLY A 60 -8.53 -6.86 11.09
C GLY A 60 -7.21 -7.42 10.55
N LEU A 61 -6.05 -6.95 11.06
CA LEU A 61 -4.73 -7.51 10.70
C LEU A 61 -4.64 -9.00 11.07
N ALA A 62 -5.09 -9.36 12.28
CA ALA A 62 -5.08 -10.76 12.71
C ALA A 62 -6.00 -11.63 11.85
N LEU A 63 -7.22 -11.15 11.58
CA LEU A 63 -8.18 -11.87 10.72
C LEU A 63 -7.65 -12.05 9.29
N ALA A 64 -7.06 -11.01 8.71
CA ALA A 64 -6.48 -11.07 7.37
C ALA A 64 -5.26 -12.01 7.32
N ALA A 65 -4.38 -11.98 8.34
CA ALA A 65 -3.24 -12.88 8.44
C ALA A 65 -3.70 -14.35 8.52
N ASP A 66 -4.71 -14.63 9.34
CA ASP A 66 -5.23 -16.00 9.50
C ASP A 66 -5.93 -16.50 8.22
N ALA A 67 -6.71 -15.64 7.54
CA ALA A 67 -7.36 -15.96 6.28
C ALA A 67 -6.37 -16.26 5.15
N LEU A 68 -5.24 -15.53 5.08
CA LEU A 68 -4.23 -15.70 4.04
C LEU A 68 -3.20 -16.80 4.35
N ARG A 69 -3.01 -17.16 5.62
CA ARG A 69 -1.97 -18.09 6.06
C ARG A 69 -1.96 -19.44 5.32
N PRO A 70 -3.10 -20.08 5.02
CA PRO A 70 -3.12 -21.33 4.25
C PRO A 70 -2.53 -21.22 2.85
N TYR A 71 -2.49 -19.99 2.30
CA TYR A 71 -2.11 -19.72 0.91
C TYR A 71 -0.74 -19.04 0.78
N THR A 72 0.00 -18.86 1.87
CA THR A 72 1.25 -18.07 1.91
C THR A 72 2.25 -18.48 0.83
N ALA A 73 2.52 -19.78 0.68
CA ALA A 73 3.49 -20.28 -0.30
C ALA A 73 3.02 -20.06 -1.74
N GLU A 74 1.72 -20.28 -2.01
CA GLU A 74 1.13 -20.09 -3.34
C GLU A 74 1.14 -18.60 -3.73
N MET A 75 0.83 -17.71 -2.78
CA MET A 75 0.91 -16.25 -2.95
C MET A 75 2.35 -15.80 -3.24
N ALA A 76 3.32 -16.23 -2.43
CA ALA A 76 4.73 -15.87 -2.64
C ALA A 76 5.20 -16.26 -4.04
N ALA A 77 4.89 -17.48 -4.48
CA ALA A 77 5.24 -17.95 -5.83
C ALA A 77 4.60 -17.10 -6.93
N LYS A 78 3.33 -16.72 -6.79
CA LYS A 78 2.63 -15.83 -7.74
C LYS A 78 3.26 -14.44 -7.81
N LEU A 79 3.62 -13.86 -6.67
CA LEU A 79 4.27 -12.55 -6.58
C LEU A 79 5.67 -12.57 -7.21
N ASP A 80 6.44 -13.62 -6.99
CA ASP A 80 7.79 -13.77 -7.55
C ASP A 80 7.77 -13.90 -9.09
N VAL A 81 6.70 -14.43 -9.68
CA VAL A 81 6.53 -14.49 -11.16
C VAL A 81 5.78 -13.27 -11.73
N GLY A 82 5.53 -12.23 -10.93
CA GLY A 82 5.06 -10.93 -11.41
C GLY A 82 3.57 -10.64 -11.21
N GLN A 83 2.82 -11.45 -10.45
CA GLN A 83 1.45 -11.08 -10.06
C GLN A 83 1.46 -9.74 -9.34
N LEU A 84 0.78 -8.73 -9.90
CA LEU A 84 0.72 -7.41 -9.27
C LEU A 84 -0.17 -7.43 -8.02
N MET A 85 0.38 -6.89 -6.93
CA MET A 85 -0.34 -6.69 -5.67
C MET A 85 0.02 -5.34 -5.07
N LEU A 86 -0.99 -4.54 -4.74
CA LEU A 86 -0.83 -3.23 -4.09
C LEU A 86 -1.40 -3.30 -2.67
N LEU A 87 -0.54 -3.04 -1.68
CA LEU A 87 -0.88 -2.95 -0.27
C LEU A 87 -0.70 -1.50 0.21
N THR A 88 -1.70 -0.93 0.87
CA THR A 88 -1.64 0.45 1.39
C THR A 88 -1.92 0.51 2.89
N GLY A 89 -1.46 1.58 3.54
CA GLY A 89 -1.61 1.79 4.97
C GLY A 89 -0.91 0.72 5.81
N ASN A 90 -1.64 0.04 6.69
CA ASN A 90 -1.08 -1.05 7.49
C ASN A 90 -1.27 -2.46 6.89
N ALA A 91 -1.82 -2.57 5.68
CA ALA A 91 -1.93 -3.87 5.00
C ALA A 91 -0.57 -4.59 4.81
N PRO A 92 0.56 -3.91 4.53
CA PRO A 92 1.88 -4.53 4.47
C PRO A 92 2.27 -5.33 5.72
N ASP A 93 1.75 -4.94 6.89
CA ASP A 93 2.10 -5.54 8.18
C ASP A 93 1.70 -7.02 8.25
N VAL A 94 0.57 -7.37 7.61
CA VAL A 94 0.11 -8.78 7.47
C VAL A 94 1.17 -9.64 6.76
N PHE A 95 1.89 -9.05 5.81
CA PHE A 95 2.88 -9.75 4.98
C PHE A 95 4.28 -9.80 5.63
N SER A 96 4.52 -9.10 6.75
CA SER A 96 5.76 -9.12 7.52
C SER A 96 5.97 -10.47 8.25
N ASP A 97 7.09 -10.63 8.95
CA ASP A 97 7.35 -11.82 9.77
C ASP A 97 6.43 -11.87 10.99
N ALA A 98 6.21 -10.73 11.63
CA ALA A 98 5.34 -10.60 12.80
C ALA A 98 4.98 -9.15 13.10
N MET A 99 3.88 -8.97 13.81
CA MET A 99 3.39 -7.71 14.36
C MET A 99 3.42 -7.80 15.88
N ASP A 100 4.39 -7.13 16.51
CA ASP A 100 4.56 -7.04 17.95
C ASP A 100 3.80 -5.83 18.49
N SER A 101 3.18 -5.95 19.66
CA SER A 101 2.45 -4.85 20.31
C SER A 101 2.90 -4.71 21.77
N ASP A 102 2.85 -3.45 22.27
CA ASP A 102 3.06 -3.15 23.68
C ASP A 102 1.83 -3.43 24.56
N SER A 103 0.69 -3.75 23.95
CA SER A 103 -0.61 -3.91 24.62
C SER A 103 -1.37 -5.19 24.27
N ALA A 104 -0.83 -6.03 23.40
CA ALA A 104 -1.45 -7.28 22.95
C ALA A 104 -0.41 -8.35 22.59
N ASP A 105 -0.87 -9.59 22.41
CA ASP A 105 -0.02 -10.68 21.95
C ASP A 105 0.51 -10.43 20.52
N THR A 106 1.72 -10.97 20.26
CA THR A 106 2.32 -10.92 18.93
C THR A 106 1.46 -11.67 17.92
N ILE A 107 1.13 -11.00 16.83
CA ILE A 107 0.45 -11.61 15.67
C ILE A 107 1.53 -12.09 14.70
N LYS A 108 1.51 -13.39 14.37
CA LYS A 108 2.40 -13.94 13.35
C LYS A 108 1.95 -13.47 11.97
N GLY A 109 2.83 -12.82 11.23
CA GLY A 109 2.62 -12.43 9.83
C GLY A 109 2.79 -13.60 8.86
N LEU A 110 2.82 -13.29 7.57
CA LEU A 110 2.97 -14.28 6.49
C LEU A 110 4.45 -14.53 6.12
N GLY A 111 5.39 -13.68 6.54
CA GLY A 111 6.81 -13.80 6.22
C GLY A 111 7.14 -13.64 4.72
N ILE A 112 6.28 -12.96 3.96
CA ILE A 112 6.52 -12.66 2.54
C ILE A 112 7.38 -11.40 2.39
N LEU A 113 7.15 -10.40 3.24
CA LEU A 113 8.00 -9.21 3.40
C LEU A 113 8.94 -9.41 4.58
N PRO A 114 10.21 -8.95 4.46
CA PRO A 114 11.18 -9.09 5.55
C PRO A 114 10.88 -8.12 6.69
N GLY A 115 11.26 -8.54 7.91
CA GLY A 115 11.22 -7.71 9.09
C GLY A 115 9.92 -7.83 9.88
N ARG A 116 9.89 -7.12 10.99
CA ARG A 116 8.81 -7.15 11.98
C ARG A 116 8.21 -5.76 12.12
N VAL A 117 6.96 -5.68 12.52
CA VAL A 117 6.32 -4.41 12.87
C VAL A 117 6.19 -4.29 14.37
N LYS A 118 6.55 -3.14 14.93
CA LYS A 118 6.36 -2.86 16.35
C LYS A 118 5.31 -1.76 16.53
N TYR A 119 4.21 -2.13 17.13
CA TYR A 119 3.10 -1.25 17.47
C TYR A 119 3.31 -0.61 18.85
N THR A 120 3.04 0.70 18.94
CA THR A 120 3.00 1.45 20.19
C THR A 120 1.66 2.19 20.25
N MET A 121 0.65 1.54 20.80
CA MET A 121 -0.76 1.95 20.67
C MET A 121 -1.08 3.32 21.27
N MET A 122 -0.27 3.81 22.24
CA MET A 122 -0.44 5.14 22.83
C MET A 122 0.27 6.25 22.06
N LYS A 123 0.98 5.92 20.96
CA LYS A 123 1.78 6.89 20.20
C LYS A 123 1.48 6.77 18.70
N ARG A 124 0.43 7.45 18.27
CA ARG A 124 0.14 7.55 16.83
C ARG A 124 1.14 8.48 16.16
N HIS A 125 1.75 7.99 15.08
CA HIS A 125 2.57 8.81 14.20
C HIS A 125 1.71 9.38 13.07
N ASN A 126 1.72 10.70 12.92
CA ASN A 126 1.07 11.41 11.82
C ASN A 126 2.10 12.29 11.12
N SER A 127 2.27 12.12 9.82
CA SER A 127 3.18 12.96 9.03
C SER A 127 2.77 13.04 7.57
N PHE A 128 3.12 14.14 6.93
CA PHE A 128 3.19 14.21 5.48
C PHE A 128 4.39 13.41 4.97
N TYR A 129 4.35 13.05 3.71
CA TYR A 129 5.42 12.29 3.04
C TYR A 129 5.69 12.85 1.65
N LEU A 130 6.96 13.03 1.34
CA LEU A 130 7.47 13.27 0.00
C LEU A 130 8.61 12.29 -0.27
N GLY A 131 8.49 11.53 -1.32
CA GLY A 131 9.53 10.63 -1.81
C GLY A 131 9.68 10.70 -3.31
N THR A 132 10.49 9.80 -3.87
CA THR A 132 10.66 9.65 -5.32
C THR A 132 10.61 8.19 -5.73
N PHE A 133 10.14 7.94 -6.96
CA PHE A 133 10.12 6.63 -7.59
C PHE A 133 10.21 6.79 -9.11
N GLU A 134 11.25 6.20 -9.73
CA GLU A 134 11.48 6.26 -11.18
C GLU A 134 11.34 7.69 -11.76
N GLY A 135 11.88 8.69 -11.05
CA GLY A 135 11.82 10.11 -11.45
C GLY A 135 10.50 10.83 -11.15
N MET A 136 9.50 10.14 -10.58
CA MET A 136 8.24 10.73 -10.14
C MET A 136 8.34 11.16 -8.67
N ASP A 137 7.83 12.35 -8.34
CA ASP A 137 7.58 12.71 -6.94
C ASP A 137 6.40 11.88 -6.41
N ILE A 138 6.51 11.40 -5.19
CA ILE A 138 5.46 10.63 -4.50
C ILE A 138 5.03 11.38 -3.27
N VAL A 139 3.76 11.75 -3.19
CA VAL A 139 3.18 12.46 -2.06
C VAL A 139 2.14 11.61 -1.35
N GLY A 140 2.04 11.77 -0.05
CA GLY A 140 1.06 11.08 0.77
C GLY A 140 1.17 11.51 2.21
N PHE A 141 0.53 10.79 3.09
CA PHE A 141 0.73 10.94 4.52
C PHE A 141 0.60 9.60 5.24
N LYS A 142 1.10 9.58 6.45
CA LYS A 142 1.05 8.44 7.35
C LYS A 142 0.18 8.75 8.55
N SER A 143 -0.60 7.76 8.97
CA SER A 143 -1.31 7.75 10.25
C SER A 143 -1.25 6.32 10.76
N LEU A 144 -0.26 6.02 11.58
CA LEU A 144 0.06 4.66 11.98
C LEU A 144 0.52 4.58 13.44
N PHE A 145 0.40 3.39 14.02
CA PHE A 145 0.87 3.07 15.37
C PHE A 145 2.13 2.19 15.38
N GLY A 146 2.53 1.68 14.22
CA GLY A 146 3.65 0.76 14.07
C GLY A 146 4.63 1.17 13.00
N PHE A 147 5.88 0.73 13.15
CA PHE A 147 6.95 0.86 12.18
C PHE A 147 7.58 -0.50 11.89
N HIS A 148 8.08 -0.66 10.66
CA HIS A 148 8.79 -1.87 10.26
C HIS A 148 10.26 -1.82 10.72
N TYR A 149 10.68 -2.84 11.46
CA TYR A 149 12.05 -3.05 11.94
C TYR A 149 12.69 -4.25 11.26
N ASP A 150 14.00 -4.33 11.34
CA ASP A 150 14.81 -5.48 10.88
C ASP A 150 14.65 -5.81 9.38
N ALA A 151 14.13 -4.83 8.60
CA ALA A 151 14.02 -4.96 7.15
C ALA A 151 15.19 -4.22 6.46
N PRO A 152 15.87 -4.87 5.49
CA PRO A 152 16.95 -4.22 4.75
C PRO A 152 16.42 -3.06 3.91
N GLU A 153 17.21 -1.98 3.75
CA GLU A 153 16.80 -0.86 2.88
C GLU A 153 16.68 -1.26 1.40
N SER A 154 17.45 -2.27 0.98
CA SER A 154 17.26 -2.89 -0.33
C SER A 154 15.83 -3.43 -0.47
N GLY A 155 15.20 -3.18 -1.62
CA GLY A 155 13.81 -3.55 -1.85
C GLY A 155 12.78 -2.56 -1.29
N GLY A 156 13.20 -1.33 -0.92
CA GLY A 156 12.30 -0.21 -0.70
C GLY A 156 11.57 0.17 -2.00
N TRP A 157 10.36 0.71 -1.88
CA TRP A 157 9.61 1.13 -3.06
C TRP A 157 9.86 2.60 -3.39
N PHE A 158 9.87 3.48 -2.41
CA PHE A 158 10.09 4.91 -2.58
C PHE A 158 11.34 5.37 -1.82
N ASP A 159 12.16 6.22 -2.45
CA ASP A 159 13.21 6.94 -1.76
C ASP A 159 12.61 8.12 -1.00
N THR A 160 12.86 8.22 0.31
CA THR A 160 12.31 9.26 1.17
C THR A 160 13.09 10.56 1.00
N VAL A 161 12.43 11.62 0.55
CA VAL A 161 12.97 12.98 0.46
C VAL A 161 12.65 13.77 1.74
N ARG A 162 11.40 13.70 2.20
CA ARG A 162 10.93 14.35 3.44
C ARG A 162 9.85 13.50 4.12
N GLY A 163 9.78 13.59 5.43
CA GLY A 163 8.92 12.74 6.23
C GLY A 163 9.67 11.53 6.78
N VAL A 164 8.93 10.47 7.09
CA VAL A 164 9.46 9.25 7.72
C VAL A 164 9.31 8.09 6.75
N GLY A 165 10.38 7.33 6.53
CA GLY A 165 10.39 6.09 5.76
C GLY A 165 9.67 4.94 6.48
N ARG A 166 10.09 3.70 6.24
CA ARG A 166 9.54 2.52 6.95
C ARG A 166 9.67 2.63 8.46
N MET A 167 10.70 3.29 8.92
CA MET A 167 10.93 3.73 10.30
C MET A 167 11.69 5.07 10.28
N PRO A 168 11.77 5.79 11.41
CA PRO A 168 12.37 7.14 11.45
C PRO A 168 13.79 7.23 10.89
N GLU A 169 14.59 6.19 11.03
CA GLU A 169 16.01 6.17 10.64
C GLU A 169 16.25 5.74 9.18
N THR A 170 15.22 5.21 8.49
CA THR A 170 15.41 4.71 7.12
C THR A 170 15.12 5.78 6.07
N LYS A 171 15.83 5.69 4.95
CA LYS A 171 15.67 6.55 3.77
C LYS A 171 14.74 5.96 2.71
N VAL A 172 14.10 4.85 3.00
CA VAL A 172 13.19 4.17 2.09
C VAL A 172 11.83 3.99 2.73
N GLU A 173 10.79 4.09 1.90
CA GLU A 173 9.40 3.82 2.26
C GLU A 173 8.89 2.63 1.48
N GLY A 174 8.08 1.82 2.18
CA GLY A 174 7.42 0.68 1.58
C GLY A 174 8.36 -0.42 1.11
N PHE A 175 7.83 -1.36 0.35
CA PHE A 175 8.52 -2.52 -0.18
C PHE A 175 8.12 -2.76 -1.63
N ARG A 176 9.10 -3.22 -2.43
CA ARG A 176 8.87 -3.73 -3.78
C ARG A 176 9.62 -5.04 -3.98
N ARG A 177 8.88 -6.13 -4.27
CA ARG A 177 9.44 -7.45 -4.54
C ARG A 177 8.61 -8.14 -5.62
N GLY A 178 9.21 -8.45 -6.76
CA GLY A 178 8.46 -9.00 -7.89
C GLY A 178 7.28 -8.11 -8.26
N GLY A 179 6.07 -8.65 -8.27
CA GLY A 179 4.84 -7.89 -8.48
C GLY A 179 4.27 -7.22 -7.23
N LEU A 180 4.84 -7.45 -6.04
CA LEU A 180 4.37 -6.86 -4.79
C LEU A 180 4.84 -5.41 -4.64
N MET A 181 3.91 -4.52 -4.39
CA MET A 181 4.08 -3.11 -4.07
C MET A 181 3.36 -2.83 -2.75
N ALA A 182 4.09 -2.40 -1.75
CA ALA A 182 3.54 -2.21 -0.41
C ALA A 182 4.03 -0.88 0.18
N THR A 183 3.13 -0.10 0.77
CA THR A 183 3.46 1.19 1.38
C THR A 183 2.55 1.51 2.57
N ALA A 184 3.09 2.17 3.58
CA ALA A 184 2.32 2.72 4.69
C ALA A 184 1.60 4.04 4.34
N LEU A 185 1.73 4.53 3.11
CA LEU A 185 1.07 5.76 2.68
C LEU A 185 -0.43 5.54 2.49
N ILE A 186 -1.19 6.51 2.92
CA ILE A 186 -2.65 6.59 2.78
C ILE A 186 -3.04 7.87 2.04
N GLY A 187 -4.32 7.95 1.65
CA GLY A 187 -4.83 9.20 1.24
C GLY A 187 -5.64 9.46 0.00
N PRO A 188 -6.26 8.57 -0.77
CA PRO A 188 -5.84 7.35 -1.45
C PRO A 188 -4.64 7.57 -2.36
N LEU A 189 -3.67 6.68 -2.29
CA LEU A 189 -2.35 6.82 -2.93
C LEU A 189 -2.40 7.17 -4.42
N LEU A 190 -3.21 6.46 -5.21
CA LEU A 190 -3.25 6.62 -6.67
C LEU A 190 -3.87 7.95 -7.11
N ILE A 191 -4.89 8.43 -6.39
CA ILE A 191 -5.53 9.73 -6.66
C ILE A 191 -4.58 10.89 -6.35
N LEU A 192 -3.80 10.75 -5.28
CA LEU A 192 -2.82 11.76 -4.90
C LEU A 192 -1.62 11.83 -5.84
N ASN A 193 -1.34 10.74 -6.57
CA ASN A 193 -0.15 10.56 -7.41
C ASN A 193 -0.52 10.14 -8.84
N PRO A 194 -1.06 11.06 -9.68
CA PRO A 194 -1.42 10.75 -11.07
C PRO A 194 -0.31 10.08 -11.89
N PRO A 195 0.99 10.48 -11.79
CA PRO A 195 2.06 9.79 -12.50
C PRO A 195 2.19 8.32 -12.09
N LEU A 196 2.07 8.01 -10.79
CA LEU A 196 2.09 6.65 -10.27
C LEU A 196 0.87 5.84 -10.73
N CYS A 197 -0.31 6.46 -10.79
CA CYS A 197 -1.51 5.83 -11.30
C CYS A 197 -1.36 5.44 -12.77
N LYS A 198 -0.84 6.34 -13.62
CA LYS A 198 -0.52 6.04 -15.03
C LYS A 198 0.50 4.90 -15.14
N TRP A 199 1.55 4.94 -14.32
CA TRP A 199 2.54 3.87 -14.27
C TRP A 199 1.89 2.52 -13.93
N LEU A 200 1.03 2.46 -12.90
CA LEU A 200 0.35 1.24 -12.50
C LEU A 200 -0.59 0.70 -13.58
N LEU A 201 -1.37 1.57 -14.25
CA LEU A 201 -2.23 1.16 -15.37
C LEU A 201 -1.41 0.49 -16.49
N ARG A 202 -0.24 1.01 -16.82
CA ARG A 202 0.67 0.38 -17.79
C ARG A 202 1.18 -0.98 -17.31
N GLN A 203 1.55 -1.11 -16.01
CA GLN A 203 1.97 -2.39 -15.45
C GLN A 203 0.85 -3.45 -15.48
N MET A 204 -0.39 -3.02 -15.29
CA MET A 204 -1.57 -3.88 -15.37
C MET A 204 -1.90 -4.31 -16.81
N GLY A 205 -1.27 -3.72 -17.83
CA GLY A 205 -1.61 -3.95 -19.23
C GLY A 205 -2.93 -3.29 -19.66
N ALA A 206 -3.30 -2.18 -19.00
CA ALA A 206 -4.49 -1.43 -19.38
C ALA A 206 -4.37 -0.90 -20.83
N PRO A 207 -5.46 -0.85 -21.61
CA PRO A 207 -5.44 -0.42 -23.01
C PRO A 207 -5.10 1.08 -23.16
N SER A 208 -5.26 1.84 -22.08
CA SER A 208 -4.90 3.24 -21.98
C SER A 208 -4.44 3.58 -20.56
N ASP A 209 -3.55 4.55 -20.43
CA ASP A 209 -3.15 5.14 -19.15
C ASP A 209 -3.78 6.53 -18.92
N ALA A 210 -4.77 6.91 -19.71
CA ALA A 210 -5.54 8.14 -19.51
C ALA A 210 -6.27 8.12 -18.16
N LEU A 211 -6.26 9.24 -17.45
CA LEU A 211 -6.87 9.32 -16.13
C LEU A 211 -8.23 10.02 -16.18
N ALA A 212 -9.14 9.58 -15.34
CA ALA A 212 -10.36 10.32 -15.07
C ALA A 212 -10.00 11.66 -14.40
N PHE A 213 -10.57 12.77 -14.91
CA PHE A 213 -10.30 14.12 -14.41
C PHE A 213 -8.81 14.51 -14.44
N GLU A 214 -8.09 14.09 -15.48
CA GLU A 214 -6.63 14.16 -15.57
C GLU A 214 -6.08 15.56 -15.26
N ASP A 215 -6.60 16.60 -15.91
CA ASP A 215 -6.14 17.98 -15.70
C ASP A 215 -6.26 18.44 -14.24
N ALA A 216 -7.40 18.13 -13.60
CA ALA A 216 -7.63 18.48 -12.19
C ALA A 216 -6.75 17.67 -11.25
N ALA A 217 -6.53 16.38 -11.57
CA ALA A 217 -5.67 15.50 -10.79
C ALA A 217 -4.21 16.00 -10.83
N PHE A 218 -3.69 16.34 -12.03
CA PHE A 218 -2.34 16.87 -12.16
C PHE A 218 -2.19 18.25 -11.52
N ALA A 219 -3.12 19.17 -11.71
CA ALA A 219 -3.07 20.50 -11.09
C ALA A 219 -3.04 20.40 -9.55
N SER A 220 -3.83 19.48 -8.96
CA SER A 220 -3.84 19.22 -7.52
C SER A 220 -2.54 18.59 -7.03
N TYR A 221 -2.00 17.65 -7.80
CA TYR A 221 -0.73 16.98 -7.51
C TYR A 221 0.45 17.96 -7.54
N GLU A 222 0.58 18.77 -8.61
CA GLU A 222 1.66 19.75 -8.76
C GLU A 222 1.66 20.77 -7.62
N LYS A 223 0.47 21.25 -7.24
CA LYS A 223 0.33 22.14 -6.09
C LYS A 223 0.81 21.49 -4.81
N ARG A 224 0.43 20.24 -4.55
CA ARG A 224 0.83 19.49 -3.36
C ARG A 224 2.33 19.22 -3.34
N VAL A 225 2.92 18.83 -4.48
CA VAL A 225 4.37 18.64 -4.61
C VAL A 225 5.11 19.94 -4.30
N ALA A 226 4.67 21.07 -4.86
CA ALA A 226 5.26 22.38 -4.60
C ALA A 226 5.20 22.72 -3.10
N GLU A 227 4.02 22.57 -2.49
CA GLU A 227 3.82 22.79 -1.05
C GLU A 227 4.71 21.87 -0.18
N PHE A 228 4.89 20.60 -0.58
CA PHE A 228 5.69 19.65 0.18
C PHE A 228 7.20 19.88 0.00
N LYS A 229 7.62 20.57 -1.05
CA LYS A 229 9.01 20.99 -1.27
C LYS A 229 9.38 22.27 -0.51
N GLU A 230 8.39 23.07 -0.06
CA GLU A 230 8.66 24.31 0.70
C GLU A 230 9.39 24.04 2.01
N SER A 231 10.46 24.81 2.28
CA SER A 231 11.15 24.77 3.56
C SER A 231 10.33 25.45 4.67
N GLY A 232 10.34 24.91 5.88
CA GLY A 232 9.73 25.53 7.06
C GLY A 232 8.35 25.02 7.47
N ARG A 233 7.72 24.10 6.72
CA ARG A 233 6.49 23.43 7.16
C ARG A 233 6.80 22.33 8.19
N SER A 234 5.96 22.19 9.21
CA SER A 234 5.96 21.02 10.08
C SER A 234 5.51 19.77 9.29
N TRP A 235 6.22 18.67 9.46
CA TRP A 235 5.96 17.39 8.76
C TRP A 235 5.36 16.34 9.67
N GLN A 236 5.33 16.60 10.95
CA GLN A 236 4.73 15.72 11.95
C GLN A 236 3.67 16.50 12.71
N TYR A 237 2.58 15.81 13.00
CA TYR A 237 1.49 16.28 13.84
C TYR A 237 1.36 15.29 15.00
N SER A 238 1.44 15.81 16.19
CA SER A 238 1.22 15.07 17.45
C SER A 238 -0.28 14.88 17.70
#